data_1fdb9899d8321875dcd83765eacbea99
#
_entry.id   1fdb9899d8321875dcd83765eacbea99
#
_cell.length_a   1.000
_cell.length_b   1.000
_cell.length_c   1.000
_cell.angle_alpha   90.00
_cell.angle_beta   90.00
_cell.angle_gamma   90.00
#
_symmetry.space_group_name_H-M   'P 1'
#
loop_
_entity.id
_entity.type
_entity.pdbx_description
1 polymer ?
#
loop_
_entity_poly.entity_id
_entity_poly.type
_entity_poly.pdbx_seq_one_letter_code
_entity_poly.pdbx_strand_id
1 'polypeptide(L)'
;MNKKNLVQKFIGTWKLNKWFVLKPDGKETYPFLGKVNGFLIYHPEGWMSATLMQKDRSHVSDNRSKISKIAYELKNNTVLEEDTHEVVKNFFLAANGYVSYAGRY
;
A
#
# COMPACT_ATOMS: atom_id res chain seq x y z
N MET A 1 -27.99 11.94 -15.97
CA MET A 1 -27.50 10.56 -15.80
C MET A 1 -27.90 10.07 -14.41
N ASN A 2 -28.52 8.90 -14.29
CA ASN A 2 -28.90 8.37 -13.00
C ASN A 2 -27.69 7.72 -12.30
N LYS A 3 -27.82 7.49 -11.00
CA LYS A 3 -26.75 6.94 -10.16
C LYS A 3 -26.26 5.57 -10.67
N LYS A 4 -27.17 4.71 -11.14
CA LYS A 4 -26.84 3.39 -11.66
C LYS A 4 -25.95 3.48 -12.89
N ASN A 5 -26.23 4.39 -13.83
CA ASN A 5 -25.42 4.57 -15.03
C ASN A 5 -24.04 5.14 -14.69
N LEU A 6 -23.96 6.02 -13.70
CA LEU A 6 -22.68 6.56 -13.23
C LEU A 6 -21.80 5.47 -12.63
N VAL A 7 -22.37 4.61 -11.77
CA VAL A 7 -21.65 3.50 -11.15
C VAL A 7 -21.10 2.55 -12.22
N GLN A 8 -21.88 2.22 -13.25
CA GLN A 8 -21.46 1.33 -14.33
C GLN A 8 -20.16 1.80 -15.02
N LYS A 9 -19.94 3.10 -15.08
CA LYS A 9 -18.74 3.65 -15.71
C LYS A 9 -17.46 3.38 -14.93
N PHE A 10 -17.57 3.12 -13.62
CA PHE A 10 -16.41 2.89 -12.76
C PHE A 10 -16.09 1.42 -12.55
N ILE A 11 -17.03 0.51 -12.90
CA ILE A 11 -16.81 -0.92 -12.73
C ILE A 11 -15.64 -1.37 -13.62
N GLY A 12 -14.70 -2.11 -13.00
CA GLY A 12 -13.53 -2.64 -13.70
C GLY A 12 -12.26 -2.42 -12.92
N THR A 13 -11.15 -2.66 -13.59
CA THR A 13 -9.79 -2.50 -13.04
C THR A 13 -9.14 -1.28 -13.67
N TRP A 14 -8.71 -0.36 -12.80
CA TRP A 14 -8.07 0.88 -13.20
C TRP A 14 -6.62 0.88 -12.77
N LYS A 15 -5.71 1.12 -13.70
CA LYS A 15 -4.29 1.25 -13.39
C LYS A 15 -3.98 2.69 -13.00
N LEU A 16 -3.20 2.87 -11.94
CA LEU A 16 -2.78 4.19 -11.50
C LEU A 16 -1.89 4.85 -12.54
N ASN A 17 -2.27 6.06 -12.94
CA ASN A 17 -1.48 6.89 -13.84
C ASN A 17 -0.62 7.89 -13.04
N LYS A 18 -1.25 8.59 -12.09
CA LYS A 18 -0.59 9.66 -11.36
C LYS A 18 -1.22 9.80 -9.97
N TRP A 19 -0.39 10.00 -8.95
CA TRP A 19 -0.84 10.27 -7.60
C TRP A 19 -0.16 11.51 -7.06
N PHE A 20 -0.94 12.51 -6.68
CA PHE A 20 -0.43 13.74 -6.09
C PHE A 20 -1.38 14.25 -5.01
N VAL A 21 -0.82 15.08 -4.11
CA VAL A 21 -1.61 15.78 -3.10
C VAL A 21 -1.54 17.27 -3.40
N LEU A 22 -2.70 17.90 -3.52
CA LEU A 22 -2.80 19.33 -3.76
C LEU A 22 -2.80 20.06 -2.41
N LYS A 23 -1.79 20.90 -2.19
CA LYS A 23 -1.69 21.69 -0.97
C LYS A 23 -2.56 22.96 -1.04
N PRO A 24 -2.91 23.57 0.12
CA PRO A 24 -3.68 24.81 0.13
C PRO A 24 -3.05 25.96 -0.67
N ASP A 25 -1.73 25.98 -0.81
CA ASP A 25 -1.01 26.99 -1.60
C ASP A 25 -1.05 26.74 -3.11
N GLY A 26 -1.72 25.68 -3.55
CA GLY A 26 -1.82 25.30 -4.95
C GLY A 26 -0.69 24.43 -5.46
N LYS A 27 0.30 24.11 -4.63
CA LYS A 27 1.41 23.24 -5.01
C LYS A 27 1.04 21.78 -4.91
N GLU A 28 1.56 20.98 -5.84
CA GLU A 28 1.40 19.52 -5.85
C GLU A 28 2.57 18.86 -5.14
N THR A 29 2.29 17.84 -4.32
CA THR A 29 3.31 16.95 -3.77
C THR A 29 3.04 15.54 -4.23
N TYR A 30 4.10 14.78 -4.47
CA TYR A 30 4.02 13.44 -5.06
C TYR A 30 4.48 12.42 -4.03
N PRO A 31 3.56 11.58 -3.49
CA PRO A 31 3.96 10.47 -2.63
C PRO A 31 4.99 9.58 -3.36
N PHE A 32 5.99 9.13 -2.62
CA PHE A 32 7.10 8.32 -3.16
C PHE A 32 7.82 8.98 -4.34
N LEU A 33 7.89 10.32 -4.35
CA LEU A 33 8.53 11.09 -5.43
C LEU A 33 7.94 10.79 -6.81
N GLY A 34 6.66 10.41 -6.86
CA GLY A 34 5.98 10.07 -8.11
C GLY A 34 6.27 8.67 -8.64
N LYS A 35 7.10 7.89 -7.94
CA LYS A 35 7.45 6.53 -8.35
C LYS A 35 6.50 5.52 -7.73
N VAL A 36 5.30 5.42 -8.30
CA VAL A 36 4.22 4.58 -7.75
C VAL A 36 3.62 3.69 -8.84
N ASN A 37 3.21 2.50 -8.41
CA ASN A 37 2.33 1.60 -9.15
C ASN A 37 1.06 1.40 -8.34
N GLY A 38 -0.03 1.11 -9.01
CA GLY A 38 -1.25 0.82 -8.29
C GLY A 38 -2.42 0.44 -9.16
N PHE A 39 -3.41 -0.14 -8.51
CA PHE A 39 -4.66 -0.54 -9.14
C PHE A 39 -5.83 -0.16 -8.25
N LEU A 40 -6.91 0.20 -8.89
CA LEU A 40 -8.20 0.43 -8.26
C LEU A 40 -9.20 -0.48 -8.95
N ILE A 41 -9.90 -1.28 -8.17
CA ILE A 41 -10.85 -2.25 -8.68
C ILE A 41 -12.22 -1.93 -8.10
N TYR A 42 -13.20 -1.76 -8.99
CA TYR A 42 -14.62 -1.65 -8.61
C TYR A 42 -15.37 -2.88 -9.11
N HIS A 43 -15.89 -3.66 -8.18
CA HIS A 43 -16.65 -4.87 -8.47
C HIS A 43 -18.15 -4.54 -8.64
N PRO A 44 -18.84 -5.21 -9.59
CA PRO A 44 -20.26 -4.94 -9.83
C PRO A 44 -21.17 -5.10 -8.61
N GLU A 45 -20.79 -5.93 -7.64
CA GLU A 45 -21.57 -6.19 -6.44
C GLU A 45 -21.38 -5.16 -5.33
N GLY A 46 -20.73 -4.05 -5.62
CA GLY A 46 -20.59 -2.95 -4.65
C GLY A 46 -19.35 -3.01 -3.77
N TRP A 47 -18.35 -3.79 -4.15
CA TRP A 47 -17.06 -3.84 -3.45
C TRP A 47 -15.98 -3.15 -4.26
N MET A 48 -15.04 -2.55 -3.55
CA MET A 48 -13.87 -1.96 -4.18
C MET A 48 -12.60 -2.35 -3.43
N SER A 49 -11.48 -2.32 -4.12
CA SER A 49 -10.17 -2.44 -3.49
C SER A 49 -9.18 -1.51 -4.19
N ALA A 50 -8.25 -1.01 -3.42
CA ALA A 50 -7.16 -0.18 -3.93
C ALA A 50 -5.84 -0.72 -3.40
N THR A 51 -4.83 -0.76 -4.27
CA THR A 51 -3.47 -1.12 -3.92
C THR A 51 -2.54 -0.13 -4.56
N LEU A 52 -1.79 0.59 -3.74
CA LEU A 52 -0.82 1.60 -4.18
C LEU A 52 0.54 1.22 -3.59
N MET A 53 1.58 1.23 -4.40
CA MET A 53 2.91 0.84 -3.92
C MET A 53 4.02 1.62 -4.61
N GLN A 54 5.08 1.83 -3.87
CA GLN A 54 6.31 2.39 -4.40
C GLN A 54 6.92 1.43 -5.42
N LYS A 55 7.41 1.95 -6.57
CA LYS A 55 7.97 1.10 -7.63
C LYS A 55 9.18 0.29 -7.18
N ASP A 56 10.10 0.92 -6.43
CA ASP A 56 11.33 0.28 -5.97
C ASP A 56 11.23 -0.10 -4.50
N ARG A 57 10.13 -0.76 -4.14
CA ARG A 57 9.87 -1.14 -2.76
C ARG A 57 10.91 -2.14 -2.25
N SER A 58 11.34 -1.94 -1.00
CA SER A 58 12.31 -2.83 -0.36
C SER A 58 11.80 -4.26 -0.29
N HIS A 59 12.70 -5.22 -0.49
CA HIS A 59 12.40 -6.64 -0.35
C HIS A 59 12.56 -7.09 1.09
N VAL A 60 11.63 -7.93 1.52
CA VAL A 60 11.79 -8.70 2.76
C VAL A 60 12.32 -10.06 2.32
N SER A 61 13.62 -10.27 2.52
CA SER A 61 14.33 -11.44 1.99
C SER A 61 14.13 -12.72 2.80
N ASP A 62 13.53 -12.61 3.98
CA ASP A 62 13.33 -13.76 4.87
C ASP A 62 11.98 -14.42 4.68
N ASN A 63 11.88 -15.70 5.12
CA ASN A 63 10.63 -16.43 5.06
C ASN A 63 9.64 -15.91 6.11
N ARG A 64 8.38 -16.25 5.92
CA ARG A 64 7.30 -15.75 6.79
C ARG A 64 7.43 -16.23 8.23
N SER A 65 7.95 -17.43 8.46
CA SER A 65 8.14 -17.97 9.81
C SER A 65 9.13 -17.12 10.61
N LYS A 66 10.24 -16.73 10.00
CA LYS A 66 11.23 -15.86 10.65
C LYS A 66 10.65 -14.48 10.93
N ILE A 67 9.92 -13.90 9.98
CA ILE A 67 9.28 -12.60 10.15
C ILE A 67 8.25 -12.65 11.28
N SER A 68 7.43 -13.69 11.36
CA SER A 68 6.45 -13.88 12.41
C SER A 68 7.10 -14.04 13.78
N LYS A 69 8.24 -14.74 13.85
CA LYS A 69 9.02 -14.87 15.09
C LYS A 69 9.52 -13.51 15.56
N ILE A 70 10.06 -12.70 14.66
CA ILE A 70 10.54 -11.34 14.98
C ILE A 70 9.39 -10.48 15.48
N ALA A 71 8.24 -10.54 14.83
CA ALA A 71 7.04 -9.80 15.25
C ALA A 71 6.61 -10.19 16.67
N TYR A 72 6.65 -11.48 16.99
CA TYR A 72 6.35 -11.97 18.34
C TYR A 72 7.34 -11.43 19.37
N GLU A 73 8.64 -11.46 19.05
CA GLU A 73 9.70 -10.93 19.93
C GLU A 73 9.52 -9.44 20.19
N LEU A 74 9.20 -8.66 19.17
CA LEU A 74 8.91 -7.23 19.29
C LEU A 74 7.71 -6.98 20.19
N LYS A 75 6.65 -7.75 20.04
CA LYS A 75 5.43 -7.62 20.83
C LYS A 75 5.69 -7.89 22.32
N ASN A 76 6.62 -8.79 22.63
CA ASN A 76 6.94 -9.20 24.01
C ASN A 76 8.16 -8.46 24.58
N ASN A 77 8.59 -7.38 23.92
CA ASN A 77 9.71 -6.54 24.36
C ASN A 77 11.02 -7.30 24.53
N THR A 78 11.22 -8.37 23.76
CA THR A 78 12.48 -9.11 23.74
C THR A 78 13.52 -8.31 22.96
N VAL A 79 14.75 -8.28 23.44
CA VAL A 79 15.85 -7.64 22.73
C VAL A 79 16.17 -8.44 21.46
N LEU A 80 16.16 -7.74 20.31
CA LEU A 80 16.45 -8.37 19.03
C LEU A 80 17.95 -8.59 18.86
N GLU A 81 18.31 -9.68 18.18
CA GLU A 81 19.67 -9.92 17.74
C GLU A 81 20.07 -8.89 16.68
N GLU A 82 21.35 -8.57 16.60
CA GLU A 82 21.87 -7.52 15.72
C GLU A 82 21.52 -7.78 14.24
N ASP A 83 21.62 -9.02 13.78
CA ASP A 83 21.30 -9.40 12.41
C ASP A 83 19.80 -9.27 12.07
N THR A 84 18.92 -9.25 13.08
CA THR A 84 17.49 -9.05 12.90
C THR A 84 17.12 -7.60 12.60
N HIS A 85 17.95 -6.65 12.96
CA HIS A 85 17.67 -5.22 12.73
C HIS A 85 17.53 -4.91 11.24
N GLU A 86 18.33 -5.54 10.39
CA GLU A 86 18.23 -5.35 8.95
C GLU A 86 16.91 -5.90 8.39
N VAL A 87 16.46 -7.04 8.88
CA VAL A 87 15.15 -7.61 8.50
C VAL A 87 14.01 -6.67 8.90
N VAL A 88 14.04 -6.15 10.14
CA VAL A 88 13.04 -5.21 10.64
C VAL A 88 13.03 -3.92 9.81
N LYS A 89 14.21 -3.39 9.51
CA LYS A 89 14.36 -2.21 8.67
C LYS A 89 13.73 -2.42 7.29
N ASN A 90 14.06 -3.52 6.64
CA ASN A 90 13.54 -3.83 5.29
C ASN A 90 12.03 -4.03 5.32
N PHE A 91 11.51 -4.67 6.36
CA PHE A 91 10.07 -4.85 6.52
C PHE A 91 9.37 -3.50 6.70
N PHE A 92 9.92 -2.63 7.54
CA PHE A 92 9.37 -1.30 7.77
C PHE A 92 9.34 -0.48 6.47
N LEU A 93 10.44 -0.47 5.72
CA LEU A 93 10.52 0.26 4.45
C LEU A 93 9.55 -0.31 3.42
N ALA A 94 9.42 -1.63 3.36
CA ALA A 94 8.45 -2.28 2.46
C ALA A 94 7.01 -1.90 2.83
N ALA A 95 6.68 -1.92 4.11
CA ALA A 95 5.36 -1.56 4.60
C ALA A 95 5.05 -0.08 4.35
N ASN A 96 6.02 0.81 4.56
CA ASN A 96 5.86 2.23 4.31
C ASN A 96 5.60 2.54 2.84
N GLY A 97 6.12 1.71 1.94
CA GLY A 97 5.92 1.88 0.50
C GLY A 97 4.67 1.21 -0.05
N TYR A 98 3.71 0.85 0.81
CA TYR A 98 2.54 0.09 0.41
C TYR A 98 1.28 0.58 1.12
N VAL A 99 0.23 0.84 0.34
CA VAL A 99 -1.09 1.20 0.86
C VAL A 99 -2.12 0.30 0.19
N SER A 100 -2.94 -0.35 1.01
CA SER A 100 -4.02 -1.19 0.49
C SER A 100 -5.26 -1.04 1.37
N TYR A 101 -6.41 -0.90 0.74
CA TYR A 101 -7.68 -0.87 1.45
C TYR A 101 -8.78 -1.42 0.57
N ALA A 102 -9.82 -1.90 1.21
CA ALA A 102 -10.99 -2.46 0.54
C ALA A 102 -12.24 -2.14 1.33
N GLY A 103 -13.37 -2.08 0.65
CA GLY A 103 -14.63 -1.80 1.28
C GLY A 103 -15.79 -1.74 0.30
N ARG A 104 -16.91 -1.25 0.77
CA ARG A 104 -18.09 -1.03 -0.07
C ARG A 104 -18.08 0.39 -0.66
N TYR A 105 -18.68 0.49 -1.81
CA TYR A 105 -18.89 1.78 -2.46
C TYR A 105 -20.34 2.02 -2.79
#